data_e534b46bc4e9e72ec1fab76cf8eea53a
#
_entry.id   e534b46bc4e9e72ec1fab76cf8eea53a
#
_cell.length_a   1.000
_cell.length_b   1.000
_cell.length_c   1.000
_cell.angle_alpha   90.00
_cell.angle_beta   90.00
_cell.angle_gamma   90.00
#
_symmetry.space_group_name_H-M   'P 1'
#
loop_
_entity.id
_entity.type
_entity.pdbx_description
1 polymer ?
#
loop_
_entity_poly.entity_id
_entity_poly.type
_entity_poly.pdbx_seq_one_letter_code
_entity_poly.pdbx_strand_id
1 'polypeptide(L)'
;MVPAERPQAAFLYELMLEYPLREAKGLRPALCIATCRALGGTLEAALRPAAALELYHNAFLIHDDIEDESQLRRGRPTLHHLHGVPVAINVGDAMLALSLQPLLDNIGFIGLGPSLRILQAVARMARESAEGQALELEWIRRGQWALEDEDYVHMVEQKTCWYSFITPVTLGAIAARQDARRTEQLAEFARCLGIAFQIQDDVLNLSGEVGAYGKEIGGDLWEGKRTLMLLHMMRHASARERAEAERILSLPRPGALPLPRGPELEPLLEQLVSRGELTPEGRERLRHALAESQPRAEEKTPEQVGFLLELIHRHGSLDYARRVAREWLRRAEQSFTACEGWLLPSEHRHLLQALLSYVLQRVK
;
A
#
# COMPACT_ATOMS: atom_id res chain seq x y z
N MET A 1 -24.09 5.16 -1.03
CA MET A 1 -22.98 6.11 -1.23
C MET A 1 -22.57 6.25 -2.69
N VAL A 2 -22.67 5.22 -3.50
CA VAL A 2 -22.48 5.33 -4.95
C VAL A 2 -23.77 5.92 -5.54
N PRO A 3 -23.73 7.07 -6.24
CA PRO A 3 -24.94 7.70 -6.77
C PRO A 3 -25.54 6.86 -7.91
N ALA A 4 -26.55 6.08 -7.61
CA ALA A 4 -27.24 5.22 -8.58
C ALA A 4 -28.03 5.99 -9.65
N GLU A 5 -28.22 7.30 -9.46
CA GLU A 5 -29.13 8.13 -10.27
C GLU A 5 -28.42 8.97 -11.35
N ARG A 6 -27.15 8.65 -11.69
CA ARG A 6 -26.40 9.39 -12.71
C ARG A 6 -26.01 8.46 -13.87
N PRO A 7 -26.93 8.21 -14.83
CA PRO A 7 -26.67 7.26 -15.92
C PRO A 7 -25.47 7.64 -16.80
N GLN A 8 -25.12 8.93 -16.89
CA GLN A 8 -23.94 9.40 -17.63
C GLN A 8 -22.60 8.99 -16.99
N ALA A 9 -22.61 8.68 -15.70
CA ALA A 9 -21.42 8.25 -14.95
C ALA A 9 -21.52 6.78 -14.49
N ALA A 10 -22.47 5.99 -14.99
CA ALA A 10 -22.69 4.61 -14.60
C ALA A 10 -21.41 3.77 -14.70
N PHE A 11 -20.68 3.91 -15.80
CA PHE A 11 -19.39 3.23 -16.02
C PHE A 11 -18.38 3.47 -14.88
N LEU A 12 -18.22 4.72 -14.43
CA LEU A 12 -17.34 5.07 -13.32
C LEU A 12 -17.75 4.34 -12.04
N TYR A 13 -19.04 4.38 -11.71
CA TYR A 13 -19.55 3.80 -10.47
C TYR A 13 -19.52 2.26 -10.48
N GLU A 14 -19.69 1.63 -11.63
CA GLU A 14 -19.51 0.19 -11.79
C GLU A 14 -18.07 -0.22 -11.51
N LEU A 15 -17.09 0.49 -12.08
CA LEU A 15 -15.67 0.22 -11.85
C LEU A 15 -15.23 0.47 -10.41
N MET A 16 -15.81 1.45 -9.73
CA MET A 16 -15.55 1.70 -8.30
C MET A 16 -15.95 0.52 -7.41
N LEU A 17 -16.86 -0.34 -7.83
CA LEU A 17 -17.28 -1.53 -7.10
C LEU A 17 -16.37 -2.74 -7.36
N GLU A 18 -15.55 -2.70 -8.39
CA GLU A 18 -14.69 -3.82 -8.78
C GLU A 18 -13.79 -4.32 -7.64
N TYR A 19 -13.03 -3.43 -6.99
CA TYR A 19 -12.11 -3.82 -5.91
C TYR A 19 -12.83 -4.13 -4.59
N PRO A 20 -13.81 -3.33 -4.13
CA PRO A 20 -14.57 -3.64 -2.92
C PRO A 20 -15.33 -4.97 -2.97
N LEU A 21 -15.82 -5.38 -4.16
CA LEU A 21 -16.54 -6.64 -4.34
C LEU A 21 -15.63 -7.87 -4.53
N ARG A 22 -14.32 -7.68 -4.70
CA ARG A 22 -13.36 -8.79 -4.60
C ARG A 22 -13.25 -9.22 -3.15
N GLU A 23 -13.08 -10.51 -2.88
CA GLU A 23 -12.91 -11.02 -1.53
C GLU A 23 -11.91 -10.20 -0.71
N ALA A 24 -12.41 -9.54 0.34
CA ALA A 24 -11.65 -8.67 1.22
C ALA A 24 -11.93 -8.99 2.68
N LYS A 25 -10.88 -8.91 3.52
CA LYS A 25 -11.01 -9.20 4.97
C LYS A 25 -11.66 -8.05 5.76
N GLY A 26 -11.83 -6.86 5.17
CA GLY A 26 -12.42 -5.70 5.82
C GLY A 26 -11.70 -5.27 7.11
N LEU A 27 -10.37 -5.44 7.18
CA LEU A 27 -9.59 -5.22 8.41
C LEU A 27 -9.71 -3.79 8.95
N ARG A 28 -9.64 -2.79 8.06
CA ARG A 28 -9.65 -1.37 8.44
C ARG A 28 -10.99 -0.93 9.02
N PRO A 29 -12.13 -1.19 8.36
CA PRO A 29 -13.43 -0.92 8.96
C PRO A 29 -13.66 -1.72 10.24
N ALA A 30 -13.22 -2.99 10.31
CA ALA A 30 -13.36 -3.82 11.50
C ALA A 30 -12.57 -3.23 12.69
N LEU A 31 -11.34 -2.76 12.48
CA LEU A 31 -10.54 -2.09 13.50
C LEU A 31 -11.21 -0.82 14.03
N CYS A 32 -11.74 0.02 13.13
CA CYS A 32 -12.43 1.25 13.51
C CYS A 32 -13.66 0.96 14.37
N ILE A 33 -14.50 0.03 13.93
CA ILE A 33 -15.72 -0.37 14.64
C ILE A 33 -15.37 -1.05 15.97
N ALA A 34 -14.44 -2.00 15.96
CA ALA A 34 -14.06 -2.72 17.18
C ALA A 34 -13.47 -1.78 18.23
N THR A 35 -12.61 -0.84 17.83
CA THR A 35 -12.06 0.15 18.75
C THR A 35 -13.16 1.03 19.35
N CYS A 36 -14.06 1.55 18.54
CA CYS A 36 -15.19 2.35 19.02
C CYS A 36 -16.04 1.57 20.01
N ARG A 37 -16.39 0.33 19.69
CA ARG A 37 -17.23 -0.54 20.53
C ARG A 37 -16.52 -0.99 21.82
N ALA A 38 -15.25 -1.32 21.75
CA ALA A 38 -14.44 -1.65 22.95
C ALA A 38 -14.30 -0.48 23.92
N LEU A 39 -14.52 0.75 23.44
CA LEU A 39 -14.52 1.98 24.23
C LEU A 39 -15.92 2.43 24.67
N GLY A 40 -16.97 1.64 24.42
CA GLY A 40 -18.35 1.95 24.76
C GLY A 40 -19.07 2.88 23.78
N GLY A 41 -18.47 3.20 22.64
CA GLY A 41 -19.14 3.94 21.57
C GLY A 41 -20.20 3.11 20.85
N THR A 42 -21.03 3.75 20.02
CA THR A 42 -22.09 3.07 19.25
C THR A 42 -21.57 2.63 17.87
N LEU A 43 -22.23 1.65 17.26
CA LEU A 43 -21.93 1.22 15.89
C LEU A 43 -22.16 2.38 14.90
N GLU A 44 -23.23 3.12 15.08
CA GLU A 44 -23.63 4.23 14.20
C GLU A 44 -22.57 5.33 14.15
N ALA A 45 -21.89 5.59 15.30
CA ALA A 45 -20.82 6.58 15.38
C ALA A 45 -19.58 6.19 14.56
N ALA A 46 -19.29 4.88 14.47
CA ALA A 46 -18.11 4.34 13.78
C ALA A 46 -18.35 3.96 12.32
N LEU A 47 -19.60 3.69 11.93
CA LEU A 47 -19.92 3.09 10.63
C LEU A 47 -19.49 3.96 9.44
N ARG A 48 -19.70 5.28 9.52
CA ARG A 48 -19.33 6.21 8.47
C ARG A 48 -17.83 6.41 8.32
N PRO A 49 -17.08 6.65 9.41
CA PRO A 49 -15.62 6.64 9.36
C PRO A 49 -15.04 5.32 8.81
N ALA A 50 -15.61 4.18 9.23
CA ALA A 50 -15.20 2.87 8.74
C ALA A 50 -15.42 2.71 7.22
N ALA A 51 -16.56 3.19 6.71
CA ALA A 51 -16.85 3.18 5.28
C ALA A 51 -15.91 4.10 4.48
N ALA A 52 -15.57 5.27 5.03
CA ALA A 52 -14.58 6.16 4.40
C ALA A 52 -13.20 5.51 4.30
N LEU A 53 -12.75 4.81 5.36
CA LEU A 53 -11.48 4.07 5.34
C LEU A 53 -11.46 2.98 4.27
N GLU A 54 -12.57 2.29 4.03
CA GLU A 54 -12.63 1.27 2.98
C GLU A 54 -12.59 1.88 1.58
N LEU A 55 -13.22 3.04 1.36
CA LEU A 55 -13.09 3.78 0.10
C LEU A 55 -11.64 4.23 -0.13
N TYR A 56 -11.00 4.83 0.87
CA TYR A 56 -9.58 5.21 0.80
C TYR A 56 -8.69 4.01 0.48
N HIS A 57 -8.91 2.89 1.19
CA HIS A 57 -8.11 1.69 0.96
C HIS A 57 -8.20 1.19 -0.49
N ASN A 58 -9.41 1.10 -1.03
CA ASN A 58 -9.56 0.61 -2.40
C ASN A 58 -9.02 1.61 -3.43
N ALA A 59 -9.10 2.93 -3.18
CA ALA A 59 -8.45 3.94 -4.00
C ALA A 59 -6.92 3.77 -4.00
N PHE A 60 -6.31 3.62 -2.81
CA PHE A 60 -4.88 3.38 -2.69
C PHE A 60 -4.44 2.09 -3.37
N LEU A 61 -5.23 1.02 -3.28
CA LEU A 61 -4.92 -0.22 -4.01
C LEU A 61 -4.91 -0.03 -5.53
N ILE A 62 -5.81 0.81 -6.06
CA ILE A 62 -5.86 1.10 -7.50
C ILE A 62 -4.63 1.90 -7.93
N HIS A 63 -4.24 2.93 -7.15
CA HIS A 63 -3.06 3.74 -7.44
C HIS A 63 -1.77 2.94 -7.26
N ASP A 64 -1.64 2.20 -6.16
CA ASP A 64 -0.51 1.30 -5.87
C ASP A 64 -0.31 0.26 -6.98
N ASP A 65 -1.40 -0.34 -7.49
CA ASP A 65 -1.32 -1.27 -8.61
C ASP A 65 -0.78 -0.62 -9.90
N ILE A 66 -1.08 0.66 -10.14
CA ILE A 66 -0.53 1.41 -11.27
C ILE A 66 0.96 1.72 -11.05
N GLU A 67 1.31 2.19 -9.86
CA GLU A 67 2.66 2.60 -9.48
C GLU A 67 3.63 1.42 -9.43
N ASP A 68 3.15 0.25 -8.99
CA ASP A 68 3.90 -1.00 -8.92
C ASP A 68 3.82 -1.83 -10.22
N GLU A 69 3.06 -1.38 -11.23
CA GLU A 69 2.77 -2.13 -12.47
C GLU A 69 2.24 -3.55 -12.19
N SER A 70 1.45 -3.70 -11.12
CA SER A 70 0.94 -4.99 -10.65
C SER A 70 -0.05 -5.58 -11.66
N GLN A 71 0.13 -6.84 -12.04
CA GLN A 71 -0.74 -7.51 -13.03
C GLN A 71 -2.03 -8.03 -12.41
N LEU A 72 -1.94 -8.53 -11.17
CA LEU A 72 -3.04 -9.18 -10.48
C LEU A 72 -3.28 -8.56 -9.09
N ARG A 73 -4.55 -8.43 -8.74
CA ARG A 73 -5.03 -8.07 -7.40
C ARG A 73 -6.13 -9.04 -6.97
N ARG A 74 -5.90 -9.78 -5.88
CA ARG A 74 -6.85 -10.79 -5.37
C ARG A 74 -7.25 -11.80 -6.45
N GLY A 75 -6.25 -12.30 -7.20
CA GLY A 75 -6.42 -13.32 -8.24
C GLY A 75 -7.10 -12.86 -9.54
N ARG A 76 -7.37 -11.56 -9.69
CA ARG A 76 -7.98 -10.98 -10.90
C ARG A 76 -7.07 -9.87 -11.47
N PRO A 77 -7.11 -9.62 -12.79
CA PRO A 77 -6.38 -8.53 -13.40
C PRO A 77 -6.67 -7.19 -12.73
N THR A 78 -5.67 -6.31 -12.66
CA THR A 78 -5.80 -4.97 -12.11
C THR A 78 -6.62 -4.06 -13.02
N LEU A 79 -7.20 -2.96 -12.47
CA LEU A 79 -8.04 -2.05 -13.25
C LEU A 79 -7.29 -1.42 -14.41
N HIS A 80 -6.02 -1.06 -14.23
CA HIS A 80 -5.23 -0.45 -15.30
C HIS A 80 -4.90 -1.44 -16.43
N HIS A 81 -4.81 -2.74 -16.15
CA HIS A 81 -4.70 -3.77 -17.17
C HIS A 81 -6.00 -3.98 -17.95
N LEU A 82 -7.16 -3.90 -17.26
CA LEU A 82 -8.47 -4.12 -17.90
C LEU A 82 -8.95 -2.90 -18.68
N HIS A 83 -8.72 -1.69 -18.16
CA HIS A 83 -9.37 -0.47 -18.66
C HIS A 83 -8.39 0.66 -19.02
N GLY A 84 -7.09 0.42 -18.85
CA GLY A 84 -6.04 1.41 -19.07
C GLY A 84 -5.80 2.34 -17.88
N VAL A 85 -4.59 2.90 -17.83
CA VAL A 85 -4.12 3.78 -16.73
C VAL A 85 -5.02 5.01 -16.51
N PRO A 86 -5.47 5.75 -17.57
CA PRO A 86 -6.30 6.94 -17.35
C PRO A 86 -7.62 6.64 -16.65
N VAL A 87 -8.25 5.51 -16.97
CA VAL A 87 -9.51 5.08 -16.35
C VAL A 87 -9.27 4.68 -14.90
N ALA A 88 -8.22 3.91 -14.63
CA ALA A 88 -7.89 3.46 -13.27
C ALA A 88 -7.57 4.65 -12.35
N ILE A 89 -6.80 5.65 -12.81
CA ILE A 89 -6.55 6.89 -12.06
C ILE A 89 -7.87 7.58 -11.73
N ASN A 90 -8.76 7.77 -12.73
CA ASN A 90 -10.03 8.46 -12.51
C ASN A 90 -10.94 7.73 -11.51
N VAL A 91 -10.94 6.39 -11.50
CA VAL A 91 -11.67 5.57 -10.53
C VAL A 91 -11.12 5.79 -9.11
N GLY A 92 -9.81 5.73 -8.93
CA GLY A 92 -9.16 5.98 -7.64
C GLY A 92 -9.46 7.38 -7.11
N ASP A 93 -9.32 8.42 -7.93
CA ASP A 93 -9.62 9.81 -7.58
C ASP A 93 -11.08 10.00 -7.18
N ALA A 94 -12.01 9.38 -7.90
CA ALA A 94 -13.43 9.43 -7.57
C ALA A 94 -13.72 8.76 -6.21
N MET A 95 -13.06 7.65 -5.89
CA MET A 95 -13.17 6.98 -4.59
C MET A 95 -12.64 7.85 -3.45
N LEU A 96 -11.49 8.52 -3.65
CA LEU A 96 -10.95 9.48 -2.67
C LEU A 96 -11.92 10.63 -2.44
N ALA A 97 -12.46 11.23 -3.50
CA ALA A 97 -13.42 12.31 -3.39
C ALA A 97 -14.71 11.88 -2.65
N LEU A 98 -15.24 10.70 -2.98
CA LEU A 98 -16.46 10.18 -2.34
C LEU A 98 -16.25 9.74 -0.90
N SER A 99 -15.01 9.46 -0.47
CA SER A 99 -14.72 9.12 0.91
C SER A 99 -15.00 10.25 1.91
N LEU A 100 -15.03 11.50 1.44
CA LEU A 100 -15.31 12.66 2.27
C LEU A 100 -16.78 12.76 2.68
N GLN A 101 -17.71 12.29 1.84
CA GLN A 101 -19.13 12.40 2.12
C GLN A 101 -19.57 11.71 3.42
N PRO A 102 -19.23 10.42 3.66
CA PRO A 102 -19.59 9.77 4.93
C PRO A 102 -18.96 10.45 6.15
N LEU A 103 -17.79 11.09 6.02
CA LEU A 103 -17.17 11.83 7.11
C LEU A 103 -17.94 13.10 7.45
N LEU A 104 -18.44 13.82 6.45
CA LEU A 104 -19.30 15.00 6.62
C LEU A 104 -20.67 14.61 7.18
N ASP A 105 -21.27 13.55 6.67
CA ASP A 105 -22.56 13.04 7.14
C ASP A 105 -22.50 12.59 8.62
N ASN A 106 -21.32 12.24 9.11
CA ASN A 106 -21.12 11.82 10.50
C ASN A 106 -21.35 12.96 11.50
N ILE A 107 -21.32 14.23 11.06
CA ILE A 107 -21.62 15.41 11.91
C ILE A 107 -23.00 15.28 12.57
N GLY A 108 -23.98 14.74 11.85
CA GLY A 108 -25.33 14.50 12.37
C GLY A 108 -25.43 13.47 13.50
N PHE A 109 -24.39 12.62 13.65
CA PHE A 109 -24.38 11.51 14.61
C PHE A 109 -23.50 11.79 15.84
N ILE A 110 -22.29 12.29 15.61
CA ILE A 110 -21.31 12.51 16.69
C ILE A 110 -21.07 14.00 16.99
N GLY A 111 -21.68 14.89 16.22
CA GLY A 111 -21.53 16.35 16.36
C GLY A 111 -20.28 16.88 15.64
N LEU A 112 -20.19 18.21 15.55
CA LEU A 112 -19.18 18.91 14.75
C LEU A 112 -17.74 18.68 15.29
N GLY A 113 -17.52 18.80 16.59
CA GLY A 113 -16.17 18.71 17.17
C GLY A 113 -15.48 17.38 16.89
N PRO A 114 -16.07 16.21 17.25
CA PRO A 114 -15.48 14.91 16.91
C PRO A 114 -15.35 14.68 15.41
N SER A 115 -16.30 15.14 14.59
CA SER A 115 -16.23 14.99 13.13
C SER A 115 -15.06 15.77 12.51
N LEU A 116 -14.77 16.98 13.00
CA LEU A 116 -13.60 17.74 12.59
C LEU A 116 -12.29 17.03 12.99
N ARG A 117 -12.22 16.45 14.18
CA ARG A 117 -11.06 15.65 14.59
C ARG A 117 -10.86 14.42 13.69
N ILE A 118 -11.94 13.75 13.29
CA ILE A 118 -11.90 12.65 12.33
C ILE A 118 -11.38 13.13 10.97
N LEU A 119 -11.89 14.24 10.44
CA LEU A 119 -11.40 14.82 9.19
C LEU A 119 -9.92 15.18 9.25
N GLN A 120 -9.46 15.77 10.36
CA GLN A 120 -8.03 16.06 10.59
C GLN A 120 -7.18 14.79 10.59
N ALA A 121 -7.64 13.71 11.26
CA ALA A 121 -6.95 12.43 11.30
C ALA A 121 -6.87 11.78 9.92
N VAL A 122 -7.95 11.84 9.13
CA VAL A 122 -7.97 11.34 7.75
C VAL A 122 -7.06 12.16 6.84
N ALA A 123 -7.07 13.49 6.95
CA ALA A 123 -6.16 14.35 6.18
C ALA A 123 -4.69 14.06 6.51
N ARG A 124 -4.36 13.84 7.79
CA ARG A 124 -3.02 13.42 8.21
C ARG A 124 -2.66 12.07 7.62
N MET A 125 -3.54 11.08 7.74
CA MET A 125 -3.36 9.75 7.16
C MET A 125 -3.03 9.82 5.66
N ALA A 126 -3.81 10.59 4.91
CA ALA A 126 -3.62 10.72 3.46
C ALA A 126 -2.23 11.28 3.13
N ARG A 127 -1.78 12.30 3.87
CA ARG A 127 -0.45 12.89 3.69
C ARG A 127 0.65 11.89 4.06
N GLU A 128 0.60 11.31 5.25
CA GLU A 128 1.62 10.35 5.71
C GLU A 128 1.75 9.16 4.74
N SER A 129 0.61 8.63 4.27
CA SER A 129 0.63 7.49 3.34
C SER A 129 1.19 7.87 1.96
N ALA A 130 0.90 9.07 1.46
CA ALA A 130 1.48 9.56 0.21
C ALA A 130 3.00 9.83 0.34
N GLU A 131 3.44 10.39 1.47
CA GLU A 131 4.87 10.60 1.77
C GLU A 131 5.62 9.28 1.85
N GLY A 132 5.05 8.25 2.53
CA GLY A 132 5.64 6.91 2.60
C GLY A 132 5.75 6.22 1.24
N GLN A 133 4.72 6.33 0.40
CA GLN A 133 4.76 5.84 -0.97
C GLN A 133 5.82 6.55 -1.80
N ALA A 134 5.93 7.87 -1.67
CA ALA A 134 6.94 8.66 -2.38
C ALA A 134 8.37 8.27 -1.97
N LEU A 135 8.62 7.96 -0.68
CA LEU A 135 9.92 7.45 -0.21
C LEU A 135 10.30 6.13 -0.90
N GLU A 136 9.39 5.17 -0.95
CA GLU A 136 9.65 3.87 -1.58
C GLU A 136 9.95 4.03 -3.07
N LEU A 137 9.11 4.79 -3.79
CA LEU A 137 9.30 5.07 -5.22
C LEU A 137 10.64 5.79 -5.49
N GLU A 138 11.04 6.73 -4.61
CA GLU A 138 12.30 7.44 -4.73
C GLU A 138 13.51 6.53 -4.54
N TRP A 139 13.47 5.63 -3.55
CA TRP A 139 14.53 4.63 -3.34
C TRP A 139 14.68 3.69 -4.54
N ILE A 140 13.55 3.25 -5.13
CA ILE A 140 13.55 2.42 -6.33
C ILE A 140 14.18 3.19 -7.50
N ARG A 141 13.68 4.41 -7.76
CA ARG A 141 14.11 5.27 -8.86
C ARG A 141 15.60 5.60 -8.82
N ARG A 142 16.14 5.85 -7.61
CA ARG A 142 17.57 6.18 -7.40
C ARG A 142 18.46 4.95 -7.25
N GLY A 143 17.93 3.74 -7.23
CA GLY A 143 18.72 2.55 -6.94
C GLY A 143 19.34 2.58 -5.55
N GLN A 144 18.68 3.19 -4.55
CA GLN A 144 19.22 3.38 -3.21
C GLN A 144 19.13 2.08 -2.41
N TRP A 145 20.30 1.61 -1.90
CA TRP A 145 20.43 0.41 -1.07
C TRP A 145 21.12 0.68 0.26
N ALA A 146 21.75 1.85 0.43
CA ALA A 146 22.34 2.27 1.70
C ALA A 146 21.23 2.77 2.64
N LEU A 147 20.41 1.84 3.12
CA LEU A 147 19.29 2.05 4.02
C LEU A 147 19.45 1.19 5.26
N GLU A 148 19.08 1.74 6.41
CA GLU A 148 19.01 1.03 7.67
C GLU A 148 17.62 0.48 7.95
N ASP A 149 17.49 -0.36 8.97
CA ASP A 149 16.19 -0.92 9.35
C ASP A 149 15.19 0.15 9.80
N GLU A 150 15.71 1.22 10.41
CA GLU A 150 14.92 2.39 10.83
C GLU A 150 14.30 3.12 9.64
N ASP A 151 15.01 3.21 8.51
CA ASP A 151 14.48 3.82 7.28
C ASP A 151 13.30 2.99 6.74
N TYR A 152 13.47 1.66 6.68
CA TYR A 152 12.39 0.75 6.30
C TYR A 152 11.19 0.87 7.24
N VAL A 153 11.42 0.86 8.56
CA VAL A 153 10.35 0.98 9.55
C VAL A 153 9.61 2.32 9.39
N HIS A 154 10.35 3.41 9.16
CA HIS A 154 9.75 4.71 8.93
C HIS A 154 8.86 4.73 7.67
N MET A 155 9.36 4.21 6.57
CA MET A 155 8.59 4.09 5.33
C MET A 155 7.34 3.24 5.53
N VAL A 156 7.45 2.08 6.17
CA VAL A 156 6.30 1.19 6.48
C VAL A 156 5.29 1.88 7.40
N GLU A 157 5.76 2.61 8.41
CA GLU A 157 4.88 3.38 9.28
C GLU A 157 4.05 4.38 8.47
N GLN A 158 4.71 5.14 7.59
CA GLN A 158 4.04 6.13 6.76
C GLN A 158 3.15 5.46 5.69
N LYS A 159 3.69 4.59 4.85
CA LYS A 159 2.97 3.98 3.73
C LYS A 159 1.81 3.11 4.18
N THR A 160 2.03 2.24 5.20
CA THR A 160 1.09 1.17 5.55
C THR A 160 0.39 1.39 6.88
N CYS A 161 1.14 1.73 7.96
CA CYS A 161 0.55 1.71 9.30
C CYS A 161 -0.48 2.82 9.48
N TRP A 162 -0.24 4.01 8.93
CA TRP A 162 -1.19 5.12 9.04
C TRP A 162 -2.58 4.75 8.54
N TYR A 163 -2.73 4.29 7.33
CA TYR A 163 -4.07 4.04 6.79
C TYR A 163 -4.67 2.69 7.19
N SER A 164 -3.82 1.71 7.57
CA SER A 164 -4.29 0.36 7.86
C SER A 164 -4.56 0.08 9.34
N PHE A 165 -3.85 0.77 10.24
CA PHE A 165 -3.90 0.48 11.69
C PHE A 165 -4.10 1.74 12.53
N ILE A 166 -3.21 2.73 12.42
CA ILE A 166 -3.20 3.92 13.29
C ILE A 166 -4.50 4.71 13.13
N THR A 167 -4.85 5.08 11.91
CA THR A 167 -6.06 5.88 11.67
C THR A 167 -7.34 5.11 11.97
N PRO A 168 -7.55 3.85 11.55
CA PRO A 168 -8.72 3.08 11.95
C PRO A 168 -8.97 3.08 13.46
N VAL A 169 -7.93 2.82 14.26
CA VAL A 169 -8.01 2.83 15.71
C VAL A 169 -8.29 4.24 16.25
N THR A 170 -7.61 5.26 15.72
CA THR A 170 -7.81 6.66 16.07
C THR A 170 -9.24 7.13 15.80
N LEU A 171 -9.79 6.80 14.62
CA LEU A 171 -11.18 7.17 14.28
C LEU A 171 -12.19 6.49 15.20
N GLY A 172 -11.96 5.20 15.53
CA GLY A 172 -12.79 4.48 16.48
C GLY A 172 -12.77 5.12 17.87
N ALA A 173 -11.59 5.53 18.36
CA ALA A 173 -11.44 6.20 19.66
C ALA A 173 -12.12 7.58 19.66
N ILE A 174 -11.97 8.38 18.60
CA ILE A 174 -12.64 9.69 18.46
C ILE A 174 -14.17 9.50 18.41
N ALA A 175 -14.67 8.52 17.66
CA ALA A 175 -16.09 8.21 17.57
C ALA A 175 -16.68 7.80 18.94
N ALA A 176 -15.89 7.12 19.77
CA ALA A 176 -16.21 6.80 21.17
C ALA A 176 -15.96 7.96 22.14
N ARG A 177 -15.64 9.16 21.65
CA ARG A 177 -15.40 10.38 22.45
C ARG A 177 -14.26 10.25 23.47
N GLN A 178 -13.22 9.47 23.15
CA GLN A 178 -12.06 9.35 24.00
C GLN A 178 -11.20 10.63 23.97
N ASP A 179 -10.48 10.84 25.07
CA ASP A 179 -9.49 11.90 25.19
C ASP A 179 -8.23 11.62 24.33
N ALA A 180 -7.40 12.64 24.16
CA ALA A 180 -6.19 12.54 23.34
C ALA A 180 -5.22 11.49 23.87
N ARG A 181 -5.02 11.40 25.19
CA ARG A 181 -4.08 10.48 25.83
C ARG A 181 -4.41 9.01 25.53
N ARG A 182 -5.68 8.62 25.73
CA ARG A 182 -6.14 7.25 25.43
C ARG A 182 -6.08 6.95 23.94
N THR A 183 -6.41 7.94 23.12
CA THR A 183 -6.30 7.81 21.66
C THR A 183 -4.87 7.56 21.23
N GLU A 184 -3.88 8.29 21.77
CA GLU A 184 -2.46 8.12 21.49
C GLU A 184 -1.92 6.76 21.96
N GLN A 185 -2.34 6.28 23.14
CA GLN A 185 -1.96 4.96 23.64
C GLN A 185 -2.44 3.83 22.71
N LEU A 186 -3.67 3.91 22.21
CA LEU A 186 -4.18 2.96 21.22
C LEU A 186 -3.51 3.11 19.87
N ALA A 187 -3.17 4.33 19.47
CA ALA A 187 -2.43 4.58 18.23
C ALA A 187 -1.03 3.94 18.28
N GLU A 188 -0.36 3.96 19.44
CA GLU A 188 0.94 3.29 19.61
C GLU A 188 0.81 1.76 19.51
N PHE A 189 -0.22 1.17 20.10
CA PHE A 189 -0.55 -0.25 19.89
C PHE A 189 -0.73 -0.55 18.39
N ALA A 190 -1.53 0.26 17.71
CA ALA A 190 -1.84 0.10 16.30
C ALA A 190 -0.59 0.26 15.41
N ARG A 191 0.31 1.20 15.75
CA ARG A 191 1.59 1.42 15.07
C ARG A 191 2.48 0.18 15.16
N CYS A 192 2.72 -0.33 16.35
CA CYS A 192 3.55 -1.50 16.57
C CYS A 192 2.98 -2.75 15.88
N LEU A 193 1.67 -2.94 15.96
CA LEU A 193 0.97 -4.04 15.29
C LEU A 193 1.08 -3.92 13.77
N GLY A 194 0.94 -2.71 13.22
CA GLY A 194 1.01 -2.44 11.79
C GLY A 194 2.40 -2.71 11.20
N ILE A 195 3.47 -2.32 11.91
CA ILE A 195 4.85 -2.62 11.50
C ILE A 195 5.08 -4.13 11.47
N ALA A 196 4.70 -4.84 12.55
CA ALA A 196 4.83 -6.30 12.59
C ALA A 196 4.03 -6.98 11.47
N PHE A 197 2.82 -6.47 11.18
CA PHE A 197 1.97 -6.97 10.11
C PHE A 197 2.61 -6.82 8.73
N GLN A 198 3.20 -5.64 8.44
CA GLN A 198 3.84 -5.42 7.14
C GLN A 198 5.08 -6.27 6.96
N ILE A 199 5.95 -6.36 7.98
CA ILE A 199 7.12 -7.24 7.91
C ILE A 199 6.69 -8.69 7.64
N GLN A 200 5.62 -9.16 8.28
CA GLN A 200 5.09 -10.51 8.05
C GLN A 200 4.47 -10.65 6.65
N ASP A 201 3.84 -9.61 6.12
CA ASP A 201 3.32 -9.59 4.74
C ASP A 201 4.44 -9.72 3.72
N ASP A 202 5.54 -8.98 3.90
CA ASP A 202 6.74 -9.06 3.06
C ASP A 202 7.39 -10.46 3.15
N VAL A 203 7.44 -11.07 4.34
CA VAL A 203 7.94 -12.46 4.52
C VAL A 203 7.05 -13.44 3.76
N LEU A 204 5.73 -13.29 3.81
CA LEU A 204 4.79 -14.15 3.11
C LEU A 204 4.88 -13.99 1.59
N ASN A 205 5.19 -12.80 1.09
CA ASN A 205 5.45 -12.56 -0.32
C ASN A 205 6.57 -13.45 -0.87
N LEU A 206 7.59 -13.77 -0.06
CA LEU A 206 8.74 -14.58 -0.47
C LEU A 206 8.64 -16.05 -0.08
N SER A 207 7.82 -16.42 0.91
CA SER A 207 7.75 -17.78 1.48
C SER A 207 6.37 -18.44 1.37
N GLY A 208 5.37 -17.74 0.82
CA GLY A 208 3.99 -18.24 0.69
C GLY A 208 3.86 -19.33 -0.39
N GLU A 209 2.81 -20.16 -0.31
CA GLU A 209 2.40 -21.05 -1.38
C GLU A 209 1.56 -20.30 -2.43
N VAL A 210 1.76 -20.60 -3.71
CA VAL A 210 1.15 -19.91 -4.88
C VAL A 210 -0.37 -19.75 -4.81
N GLY A 211 -1.07 -20.60 -4.06
CA GLY A 211 -2.54 -20.57 -3.96
C GLY A 211 -3.11 -19.80 -2.76
N ALA A 212 -2.28 -19.46 -1.76
CA ALA A 212 -2.77 -18.92 -0.49
C ALA A 212 -2.65 -17.38 -0.38
N TYR A 213 -1.71 -16.76 -1.12
CA TYR A 213 -1.36 -15.34 -0.94
C TYR A 213 -2.22 -14.38 -1.79
N GLY A 214 -2.85 -14.86 -2.87
CA GLY A 214 -3.69 -14.02 -3.75
C GLY A 214 -2.93 -12.99 -4.61
N LYS A 215 -1.60 -12.95 -4.48
CA LYS A 215 -0.64 -12.22 -5.31
C LYS A 215 0.41 -13.20 -5.86
N GLU A 216 1.18 -12.76 -6.83
CA GLU A 216 2.35 -13.46 -7.33
C GLU A 216 3.42 -13.59 -6.24
N ILE A 217 3.96 -14.80 -6.03
CA ILE A 217 5.07 -15.03 -5.10
C ILE A 217 6.32 -14.34 -5.64
N GLY A 218 7.02 -13.63 -4.75
CA GLY A 218 8.21 -12.86 -5.13
C GLY A 218 7.89 -11.55 -5.86
N GLY A 219 6.63 -11.08 -5.83
CA GLY A 219 6.23 -9.80 -6.42
C GLY A 219 7.14 -8.66 -6.01
N ASP A 220 7.52 -8.58 -4.73
CA ASP A 220 8.43 -7.55 -4.21
C ASP A 220 9.83 -7.59 -4.87
N LEU A 221 10.30 -8.76 -5.29
CA LEU A 221 11.56 -8.89 -6.04
C LEU A 221 11.42 -8.42 -7.48
N TRP A 222 10.27 -8.71 -8.10
CA TRP A 222 9.96 -8.20 -9.43
C TRP A 222 9.85 -6.68 -9.44
N GLU A 223 9.22 -6.09 -8.42
CA GLU A 223 9.02 -4.66 -8.23
C GLU A 223 10.30 -3.96 -7.72
N GLY A 224 11.26 -4.71 -7.18
CA GLY A 224 12.51 -4.18 -6.63
C GLY A 224 12.30 -3.41 -5.32
N LYS A 225 11.28 -3.77 -4.52
CA LYS A 225 10.98 -3.14 -3.23
C LYS A 225 12.13 -3.28 -2.24
N ARG A 226 12.33 -2.26 -1.40
CA ARG A 226 13.35 -2.23 -0.34
C ARG A 226 12.80 -2.89 0.93
N THR A 227 12.52 -4.20 0.85
CA THR A 227 12.05 -4.95 2.01
C THR A 227 13.18 -5.22 3.01
N LEU A 228 12.82 -5.43 4.27
CA LEU A 228 13.79 -5.71 5.35
C LEU A 228 14.71 -6.91 5.02
N MET A 229 14.17 -7.91 4.32
CA MET A 229 14.92 -9.09 3.88
C MET A 229 15.98 -8.74 2.83
N LEU A 230 15.62 -7.90 1.85
CA LEU A 230 16.58 -7.45 0.84
C LEU A 230 17.64 -6.54 1.44
N LEU A 231 17.27 -5.61 2.32
CA LEU A 231 18.26 -4.76 3.01
C LEU A 231 19.23 -5.59 3.85
N HIS A 232 18.73 -6.57 4.61
CA HIS A 232 19.58 -7.49 5.37
C HIS A 232 20.51 -8.30 4.47
N MET A 233 19.99 -8.87 3.37
CA MET A 233 20.78 -9.61 2.39
C MET A 233 21.88 -8.73 1.78
N MET A 234 21.55 -7.51 1.35
CA MET A 234 22.51 -6.59 0.75
C MET A 234 23.66 -6.22 1.70
N ARG A 235 23.39 -6.09 3.00
CA ARG A 235 24.41 -5.79 4.02
C ARG A 235 25.38 -6.97 4.26
N HIS A 236 24.92 -8.22 4.08
CA HIS A 236 25.68 -9.43 4.37
C HIS A 236 26.27 -10.10 3.13
N ALA A 237 25.81 -9.77 1.94
CA ALA A 237 26.30 -10.31 0.68
C ALA A 237 27.74 -9.84 0.39
N SER A 238 28.51 -10.67 -0.30
CA SER A 238 29.81 -10.29 -0.85
C SER A 238 29.66 -9.14 -1.85
N ALA A 239 30.74 -8.39 -2.10
CA ALA A 239 30.71 -7.28 -3.06
C ALA A 239 30.23 -7.72 -4.46
N ARG A 240 30.59 -8.94 -4.90
CA ARG A 240 30.16 -9.50 -6.19
C ARG A 240 28.68 -9.84 -6.20
N GLU A 241 28.17 -10.50 -5.15
CA GLU A 241 26.75 -10.83 -5.02
C GLU A 241 25.90 -9.59 -4.93
N ARG A 242 26.34 -8.58 -4.17
CA ARG A 242 25.65 -7.28 -4.06
C ARG A 242 25.54 -6.58 -5.41
N ALA A 243 26.65 -6.46 -6.15
CA ALA A 243 26.64 -5.83 -7.46
C ALA A 243 25.71 -6.52 -8.44
N GLU A 244 25.67 -7.86 -8.42
CA GLU A 244 24.76 -8.62 -9.26
C GLU A 244 23.30 -8.47 -8.81
N ALA A 245 23.02 -8.48 -7.50
CA ALA A 245 21.69 -8.25 -6.96
C ALA A 245 21.18 -6.85 -7.31
N GLU A 246 22.01 -5.81 -7.18
CA GLU A 246 21.67 -4.42 -7.56
C GLU A 246 21.35 -4.34 -9.06
N ARG A 247 22.17 -4.99 -9.91
CA ARG A 247 21.91 -5.05 -11.36
C ARG A 247 20.56 -5.68 -11.66
N ILE A 248 20.27 -6.85 -11.08
CA ILE A 248 19.01 -7.57 -11.29
C ILE A 248 17.81 -6.73 -10.81
N LEU A 249 17.90 -6.18 -9.61
CA LEU A 249 16.82 -5.41 -9.00
C LEU A 249 16.52 -4.09 -9.75
N SER A 250 17.48 -3.57 -10.52
CA SER A 250 17.30 -2.40 -11.39
C SER A 250 16.64 -2.71 -12.73
N LEU A 251 16.55 -3.99 -13.12
CA LEU A 251 15.88 -4.38 -14.36
C LEU A 251 14.38 -4.19 -14.27
N PRO A 252 13.71 -3.76 -15.34
CA PRO A 252 12.26 -3.69 -15.39
C PRO A 252 11.63 -5.09 -15.26
N ARG A 253 10.41 -5.13 -14.79
CA ARG A 253 9.56 -6.32 -14.80
C ARG A 253 9.20 -6.70 -16.26
N PRO A 254 9.04 -8.00 -16.61
CA PRO A 254 8.57 -8.41 -17.91
C PRO A 254 7.21 -7.80 -18.26
N GLY A 255 7.11 -7.18 -19.42
CA GLY A 255 5.89 -6.52 -19.88
C GLY A 255 5.59 -5.18 -19.20
N ALA A 256 6.53 -4.63 -18.47
CA ALA A 256 6.45 -3.25 -17.95
C ALA A 256 6.31 -2.27 -19.12
N LEU A 257 5.46 -1.25 -18.94
CA LEU A 257 5.38 -0.18 -19.94
C LEU A 257 6.75 0.52 -19.99
N PRO A 258 7.33 0.73 -21.20
CA PRO A 258 8.61 1.41 -21.30
C PRO A 258 8.46 2.80 -20.68
N LEU A 259 9.27 3.06 -19.64
CA LEU A 259 9.38 4.42 -19.10
C LEU A 259 9.74 5.37 -20.25
N PRO A 260 9.09 6.54 -20.37
CA PRO A 260 9.47 7.53 -21.35
C PRO A 260 10.92 7.93 -21.09
N ARG A 261 11.84 7.41 -21.90
CA ARG A 261 13.26 7.76 -21.82
C ARG A 261 13.48 9.04 -22.61
N GLY A 262 13.74 10.10 -21.87
CA GLY A 262 14.35 11.34 -22.32
C GLY A 262 13.39 12.45 -22.71
N PRO A 263 13.41 13.55 -21.94
CA PRO A 263 12.74 14.79 -22.32
C PRO A 263 13.37 15.45 -23.58
N GLU A 264 14.40 14.82 -24.16
CA GLU A 264 15.22 15.44 -25.21
C GLU A 264 14.72 15.14 -26.64
N LEU A 265 14.05 14.03 -26.87
CA LEU A 265 13.65 13.63 -28.21
C LEU A 265 12.35 14.30 -28.69
N GLU A 266 11.35 14.38 -27.85
CA GLU A 266 10.07 15.02 -28.21
C GLU A 266 10.20 16.51 -28.54
N PRO A 267 10.92 17.34 -27.76
CA PRO A 267 11.19 18.72 -28.14
C PRO A 267 11.94 18.86 -29.44
N LEU A 268 12.87 17.94 -29.73
CA LEU A 268 13.62 17.96 -31.00
C LEU A 268 12.69 17.60 -32.17
N LEU A 269 11.85 16.58 -32.04
CA LEU A 269 10.88 16.20 -33.05
C LEU A 269 9.85 17.31 -33.30
N GLU A 270 9.39 17.98 -32.25
CA GLU A 270 8.49 19.14 -32.36
C GLU A 270 9.19 20.32 -33.07
N GLN A 271 10.46 20.56 -32.77
CA GLN A 271 11.25 21.59 -33.40
C GLN A 271 11.45 21.31 -34.90
N LEU A 272 11.67 20.06 -35.30
CA LEU A 272 11.76 19.65 -36.71
C LEU A 272 10.42 19.83 -37.45
N VAL A 273 9.30 19.50 -36.79
CA VAL A 273 7.97 19.75 -37.35
C VAL A 273 7.70 21.23 -37.49
N SER A 274 8.03 22.05 -36.49
CA SER A 274 7.82 23.50 -36.53
C SER A 274 8.65 24.21 -37.60
N ARG A 275 9.80 23.64 -37.97
CA ARG A 275 10.66 24.12 -39.07
C ARG A 275 10.26 23.62 -40.43
N GLY A 276 9.23 22.77 -40.50
CA GLY A 276 8.82 22.12 -41.78
C GLY A 276 9.79 21.08 -42.33
N GLU A 277 10.79 20.69 -41.53
CA GLU A 277 11.78 19.65 -41.86
C GLU A 277 11.24 18.23 -41.67
N LEU A 278 10.14 18.08 -40.90
CA LEU A 278 9.43 16.84 -40.64
C LEU A 278 7.92 17.08 -40.69
N THR A 279 7.19 16.18 -41.34
CA THR A 279 5.72 16.23 -41.30
C THR A 279 5.18 15.65 -39.99
N PRO A 280 3.97 16.04 -39.54
CA PRO A 280 3.35 15.41 -38.36
C PRO A 280 3.23 13.89 -38.49
N GLU A 281 2.88 13.39 -39.67
CA GLU A 281 2.83 11.94 -39.96
C GLU A 281 4.23 11.31 -39.97
N GLY A 282 5.24 12.03 -40.49
CA GLY A 282 6.64 11.62 -40.45
C GLY A 282 7.16 11.53 -39.00
N ARG A 283 6.78 12.47 -38.13
CA ARG A 283 7.08 12.41 -36.70
C ARG A 283 6.53 11.14 -36.05
N GLU A 284 5.27 10.79 -36.32
CA GLU A 284 4.64 9.61 -35.74
C GLU A 284 5.27 8.31 -36.26
N ARG A 285 5.60 8.25 -37.54
CA ARG A 285 6.32 7.12 -38.14
C ARG A 285 7.73 6.97 -37.58
N LEU A 286 8.45 8.08 -37.36
CA LEU A 286 9.79 8.07 -36.77
C LEU A 286 9.73 7.65 -35.29
N ARG A 287 8.76 8.11 -34.57
CA ARG A 287 8.48 7.73 -33.19
C ARG A 287 8.22 6.22 -33.07
N HIS A 288 7.39 5.68 -33.93
CA HIS A 288 7.08 4.24 -34.01
C HIS A 288 8.32 3.42 -34.38
N ALA A 289 9.06 3.84 -35.40
CA ALA A 289 10.29 3.16 -35.83
C ALA A 289 11.40 3.22 -34.76
N LEU A 290 11.52 4.33 -34.02
CA LEU A 290 12.46 4.46 -32.90
C LEU A 290 12.04 3.59 -31.71
N ALA A 291 10.75 3.47 -31.45
CA ALA A 291 10.23 2.56 -30.43
C ALA A 291 10.48 1.08 -30.79
N GLU A 292 10.35 0.73 -32.07
CA GLU A 292 10.64 -0.62 -32.59
C GLU A 292 12.12 -0.93 -32.70
N SER A 293 12.97 0.08 -32.99
CA SER A 293 14.41 -0.09 -33.17
C SER A 293 15.24 -0.02 -31.86
N GLN A 294 14.65 0.38 -30.76
CA GLN A 294 15.33 0.30 -29.47
C GLN A 294 15.52 -1.18 -29.09
N PRO A 295 16.75 -1.62 -28.76
CA PRO A 295 16.91 -2.94 -28.15
C PRO A 295 15.99 -3.00 -26.95
N ARG A 296 15.11 -4.01 -26.87
CA ARG A 296 14.30 -4.24 -25.69
C ARG A 296 15.22 -4.17 -24.49
N ALA A 297 14.91 -3.28 -23.56
CA ALA A 297 15.65 -3.24 -22.30
C ALA A 297 15.68 -4.67 -21.75
N GLU A 298 16.84 -5.13 -21.27
CA GLU A 298 16.94 -6.42 -20.60
C GLU A 298 15.90 -6.41 -19.49
N GLU A 299 14.96 -7.36 -19.53
CA GLU A 299 13.92 -7.51 -18.53
C GLU A 299 14.40 -8.55 -17.50
N LYS A 300 13.91 -8.41 -16.27
CA LYS A 300 14.17 -9.37 -15.19
C LYS A 300 13.64 -10.76 -15.57
N THR A 301 14.42 -11.80 -15.33
CA THR A 301 14.03 -13.18 -15.64
C THR A 301 13.69 -13.98 -14.37
N PRO A 302 12.91 -15.10 -14.50
CA PRO A 302 12.65 -15.99 -13.36
C PRO A 302 13.92 -16.55 -12.71
N GLU A 303 14.97 -16.84 -13.50
CA GLU A 303 16.26 -17.33 -13.02
C GLU A 303 16.96 -16.27 -12.15
N GLN A 304 16.91 -15.01 -12.58
CA GLN A 304 17.45 -13.88 -11.82
C GLN A 304 16.70 -13.66 -10.51
N VAL A 305 15.38 -13.77 -10.51
CA VAL A 305 14.59 -13.73 -9.27
C VAL A 305 14.91 -14.93 -8.38
N GLY A 306 15.09 -16.13 -8.96
CA GLY A 306 15.53 -17.31 -8.25
C GLY A 306 16.89 -17.12 -7.56
N PHE A 307 17.85 -16.46 -8.22
CA PHE A 307 19.13 -16.09 -7.64
C PHE A 307 18.98 -15.16 -6.42
N LEU A 308 18.11 -14.15 -6.51
CA LEU A 308 17.84 -13.26 -5.36
C LEU A 308 17.21 -14.01 -4.18
N LEU A 309 16.27 -14.92 -4.44
CA LEU A 309 15.66 -15.77 -3.43
C LEU A 309 16.72 -16.66 -2.75
N GLU A 310 17.62 -17.25 -3.53
CA GLU A 310 18.71 -18.08 -2.99
C GLU A 310 19.63 -17.26 -2.07
N LEU A 311 19.98 -16.03 -2.45
CA LEU A 311 20.77 -15.14 -1.59
C LEU A 311 20.05 -14.81 -0.29
N ILE A 312 18.76 -14.49 -0.35
CA ILE A 312 17.93 -14.20 0.83
C ILE A 312 17.92 -15.38 1.79
N HIS A 313 17.76 -16.60 1.27
CA HIS A 313 17.80 -17.84 2.07
C HIS A 313 19.19 -18.09 2.67
N ARG A 314 20.23 -17.99 1.86
CA ARG A 314 21.62 -18.24 2.27
C ARG A 314 22.08 -17.32 3.39
N HIS A 315 21.67 -16.05 3.35
CA HIS A 315 22.01 -15.07 4.38
C HIS A 315 21.05 -15.08 5.58
N GLY A 316 20.06 -15.98 5.64
CA GLY A 316 19.10 -16.07 6.73
C GLY A 316 18.20 -14.84 6.89
N SER A 317 17.96 -14.10 5.79
CA SER A 317 17.27 -12.82 5.84
C SER A 317 15.78 -12.96 6.17
N LEU A 318 15.14 -14.08 5.82
CA LEU A 318 13.77 -14.39 6.23
C LEU A 318 13.66 -14.56 7.76
N ASP A 319 14.59 -15.28 8.36
CA ASP A 319 14.58 -15.49 9.81
C ASP A 319 14.92 -14.20 10.57
N TYR A 320 15.76 -13.35 9.98
CA TYR A 320 16.01 -12.01 10.48
C TYR A 320 14.70 -11.20 10.52
N ALA A 321 13.99 -11.09 9.40
CA ALA A 321 12.74 -10.35 9.32
C ALA A 321 11.67 -10.89 10.30
N ARG A 322 11.56 -12.22 10.42
CA ARG A 322 10.67 -12.86 11.40
C ARG A 322 11.02 -12.52 12.86
N ARG A 323 12.30 -12.37 13.19
CA ARG A 323 12.73 -11.92 14.53
C ARG A 323 12.32 -10.48 14.80
N VAL A 324 12.55 -9.60 13.83
CA VAL A 324 12.14 -8.18 13.92
C VAL A 324 10.63 -8.06 14.06
N ALA A 325 9.86 -8.79 13.25
CA ALA A 325 8.39 -8.81 13.35
C ALA A 325 7.91 -9.24 14.75
N ARG A 326 8.52 -10.28 15.33
CA ARG A 326 8.20 -10.73 16.71
C ARG A 326 8.52 -9.69 17.76
N GLU A 327 9.58 -8.92 17.58
CA GLU A 327 9.92 -7.85 18.51
C GLU A 327 8.88 -6.71 18.46
N TRP A 328 8.47 -6.28 17.28
CA TRP A 328 7.41 -5.29 17.13
C TRP A 328 6.07 -5.78 17.68
N LEU A 329 5.77 -7.06 17.48
CA LEU A 329 4.54 -7.64 18.03
C LEU A 329 4.55 -7.67 19.57
N ARG A 330 5.71 -7.97 20.19
CA ARG A 330 5.85 -7.90 21.65
C ARG A 330 5.64 -6.46 22.17
N ARG A 331 6.12 -5.44 21.44
CA ARG A 331 5.85 -4.03 21.76
C ARG A 331 4.35 -3.73 21.63
N ALA A 332 3.70 -4.25 20.60
CA ALA A 332 2.25 -4.12 20.44
C ALA A 332 1.48 -4.76 21.59
N GLU A 333 1.87 -5.95 22.05
CA GLU A 333 1.27 -6.64 23.20
C GLU A 333 1.43 -5.83 24.49
N GLN A 334 2.62 -5.29 24.75
CA GLN A 334 2.87 -4.41 25.90
C GLN A 334 1.99 -3.16 25.87
N SER A 335 1.91 -2.52 24.69
CA SER A 335 1.06 -1.35 24.47
C SER A 335 -0.42 -1.66 24.66
N PHE A 336 -0.89 -2.81 24.17
CA PHE A 336 -2.27 -3.25 24.36
C PHE A 336 -2.59 -3.51 25.84
N THR A 337 -1.70 -4.20 26.55
CA THR A 337 -1.84 -4.48 27.98
C THR A 337 -1.96 -3.19 28.80
N ALA A 338 -1.23 -2.13 28.45
CA ALA A 338 -1.35 -0.82 29.07
C ALA A 338 -2.72 -0.15 28.82
N CYS A 339 -3.40 -0.54 27.75
CA CYS A 339 -4.74 -0.04 27.41
C CYS A 339 -5.87 -0.89 28.03
N GLU A 340 -5.59 -2.13 28.38
CA GLU A 340 -6.59 -3.15 28.72
C GLU A 340 -7.50 -2.77 29.88
N GLY A 341 -6.97 -2.09 30.88
CA GLY A 341 -7.70 -1.73 32.10
C GLY A 341 -8.87 -0.75 31.92
N TRP A 342 -8.93 -0.06 30.78
CA TRP A 342 -10.02 0.89 30.49
C TRP A 342 -10.77 0.55 29.18
N LEU A 343 -10.46 -0.56 28.52
CA LEU A 343 -11.28 -1.15 27.49
C LEU A 343 -12.38 -2.01 28.09
N LEU A 344 -13.60 -1.89 27.60
CA LEU A 344 -14.73 -2.70 28.06
C LEU A 344 -14.50 -4.17 27.75
N PRO A 345 -14.76 -5.10 28.69
CA PRO A 345 -14.78 -6.53 28.41
C PRO A 345 -15.86 -6.83 27.36
N SER A 346 -15.46 -7.17 26.14
CA SER A 346 -16.37 -7.35 25.02
C SER A 346 -15.71 -8.19 23.91
N GLU A 347 -16.52 -8.74 23.00
CA GLU A 347 -16.02 -9.39 21.78
C GLU A 347 -15.13 -8.46 20.94
N HIS A 348 -15.40 -7.16 20.95
CA HIS A 348 -14.62 -6.16 20.23
C HIS A 348 -13.22 -5.98 20.81
N ARG A 349 -13.08 -6.00 22.15
CA ARG A 349 -11.77 -6.03 22.81
C ARG A 349 -11.04 -7.33 22.49
N HIS A 350 -11.73 -8.47 22.53
CA HIS A 350 -11.15 -9.76 22.14
C HIS A 350 -10.68 -9.75 20.68
N LEU A 351 -11.41 -9.11 19.77
CA LEU A 351 -10.98 -8.95 18.38
C LEU A 351 -9.67 -8.16 18.30
N LEU A 352 -9.54 -7.03 18.99
CA LEU A 352 -8.29 -6.25 19.01
C LEU A 352 -7.13 -7.08 19.57
N GLN A 353 -7.36 -7.85 20.62
CA GLN A 353 -6.36 -8.75 21.20
C GLN A 353 -6.01 -9.92 20.26
N ALA A 354 -6.99 -10.51 19.58
CA ALA A 354 -6.78 -11.62 18.66
C ALA A 354 -5.92 -11.25 17.44
N LEU A 355 -5.87 -9.99 17.05
CA LEU A 355 -5.00 -9.52 15.98
C LEU A 355 -3.52 -9.73 16.29
N LEU A 356 -3.11 -9.67 17.56
CA LEU A 356 -1.74 -9.99 17.99
C LEU A 356 -1.37 -11.44 17.59
N SER A 357 -2.26 -12.39 17.90
CA SER A 357 -2.06 -13.79 17.51
C SER A 357 -2.20 -14.01 16.01
N TYR A 358 -3.12 -13.30 15.37
CA TYR A 358 -3.35 -13.40 13.93
C TYR A 358 -2.11 -13.03 13.11
N VAL A 359 -1.39 -11.95 13.50
CA VAL A 359 -0.16 -11.55 12.80
C VAL A 359 0.93 -12.61 12.89
N LEU A 360 1.07 -13.28 14.05
CA LEU A 360 2.03 -14.39 14.23
C LEU A 360 1.66 -15.64 13.44
N GLN A 361 0.36 -15.97 13.41
CA GLN A 361 -0.16 -17.19 12.80
C GLN A 361 -0.35 -17.06 11.29
N ARG A 362 -0.15 -15.88 10.75
CA ARG A 362 -0.24 -15.61 9.31
C ARG A 362 0.93 -16.27 8.57
N VAL A 363 0.93 -17.60 8.60
CA VAL A 363 1.86 -18.48 7.85
C VAL A 363 1.18 -18.95 6.56
N LYS A 364 -0.09 -18.56 6.40
CA LYS A 364 -0.93 -18.92 5.25
C LYS A 364 -1.70 -17.71 4.74
#